data_895473621781fbfa3da30af1f2c5472e
#
_entry.id   895473621781fbfa3da30af1f2c5472e
#
_cell.length_a   1.000
_cell.length_b   1.000
_cell.length_c   1.000
_cell.angle_alpha   90.00
_cell.angle_beta   90.00
_cell.angle_gamma   90.00
#
_symmetry.space_group_name_H-M   'P 1'
#
loop_
_entity.id
_entity.type
_entity.pdbx_description
1 polymer ?
#
loop_
_entity_poly.entity_id
_entity_poly.type
_entity_poly.pdbx_seq_one_letter_code
_entity_poly.pdbx_strand_id
1 'polypeptide(L)'
;MSLVLKKVGEVQKMLNEKDKVFQNLHGFQEPFIEGALKRGSWSNTKEILSKDQNDIIELVKSSQLRGRGGAGFSTGLKWSFMPKNTGKQHYLVVNADESEPGTCKDREIIRNDPHTLVEGCLIASYAIQATKCYIYIRGEYHHEYVQLEKALSLIHISEPTRRLN
;
A
#
# COMPACT_ATOMS: atom_id res chain seq x y z
N MET A 1 -45.21 -23.33 0.95
CA MET A 1 -44.29 -22.19 1.22
C MET A 1 -43.30 -22.15 0.06
N SER A 2 -43.55 -21.32 -0.94
CA SER A 2 -42.81 -21.28 -2.20
C SER A 2 -41.65 -20.30 -2.02
N LEU A 3 -40.41 -20.80 -2.10
CA LEU A 3 -39.20 -19.98 -2.11
C LEU A 3 -39.06 -19.36 -3.51
N VAL A 4 -39.33 -18.08 -3.63
CA VAL A 4 -39.05 -17.33 -4.86
C VAL A 4 -37.62 -16.89 -4.83
N LEU A 5 -36.73 -17.62 -5.52
CA LEU A 5 -35.39 -17.15 -5.86
C LEU A 5 -35.54 -16.03 -6.88
N LYS A 6 -35.45 -14.78 -6.43
CA LYS A 6 -35.24 -13.65 -7.34
C LYS A 6 -33.91 -13.85 -8.04
N LYS A 7 -33.93 -13.97 -9.37
CA LYS A 7 -32.71 -13.81 -10.20
C LYS A 7 -32.09 -12.48 -9.87
N VAL A 8 -30.92 -12.50 -9.24
CA VAL A 8 -30.03 -11.35 -9.15
C VAL A 8 -29.41 -11.17 -10.55
N GLY A 9 -30.11 -10.46 -11.37
CA GLY A 9 -29.77 -10.20 -12.78
C GLY A 9 -29.44 -8.76 -13.03
N GLU A 10 -28.51 -8.19 -12.23
CA GLU A 10 -27.69 -7.08 -12.68
C GLU A 10 -26.24 -7.55 -12.58
N VAL A 11 -25.64 -7.79 -13.74
CA VAL A 11 -24.19 -7.93 -13.84
C VAL A 11 -23.63 -6.60 -13.32
N GLN A 12 -23.22 -6.57 -12.07
CA GLN A 12 -22.50 -5.44 -11.52
C GLN A 12 -21.35 -5.18 -12.48
N LYS A 13 -21.36 -4.00 -13.14
CA LYS A 13 -20.34 -3.63 -14.11
C LYS A 13 -19.00 -3.63 -13.37
N MET A 14 -18.23 -4.69 -13.57
CA MET A 14 -16.93 -4.82 -12.90
C MET A 14 -16.06 -3.65 -13.34
N LEU A 15 -15.37 -3.06 -12.38
CA LEU A 15 -14.36 -2.03 -12.67
C LEU A 15 -13.32 -2.60 -13.65
N ASN A 16 -12.88 -1.77 -14.59
CA ASN A 16 -11.73 -2.13 -15.42
C ASN A 16 -10.52 -2.39 -14.53
N GLU A 17 -9.64 -3.29 -14.93
CA GLU A 17 -8.42 -3.62 -14.15
C GLU A 17 -7.60 -2.38 -13.79
N LYS A 18 -7.48 -1.42 -14.72
CA LYS A 18 -6.77 -0.14 -14.50
C LYS A 18 -7.41 0.78 -13.44
N ASP A 19 -8.69 0.56 -13.15
CA ASP A 19 -9.44 1.38 -12.19
C ASP A 19 -9.49 0.72 -10.80
N LYS A 20 -8.92 -0.47 -10.66
CA LYS A 20 -8.84 -1.20 -9.40
C LYS A 20 -7.67 -0.70 -8.57
N VAL A 21 -7.92 -0.30 -7.34
CA VAL A 21 -6.88 0.04 -6.36
C VAL A 21 -6.10 -1.20 -5.91
N PHE A 22 -6.81 -2.34 -5.83
CA PHE A 22 -6.23 -3.63 -5.46
C PHE A 22 -6.37 -4.60 -6.64
N GLN A 23 -5.26 -4.96 -7.24
CA GLN A 23 -5.26 -5.78 -8.46
C GLN A 23 -5.22 -7.28 -8.19
N ASN A 24 -4.67 -7.70 -7.04
CA ASN A 24 -4.55 -9.12 -6.69
C ASN A 24 -5.25 -9.48 -5.38
N LEU A 25 -6.33 -8.77 -5.00
CA LEU A 25 -7.01 -8.96 -3.71
C LEU A 25 -7.43 -10.41 -3.42
N HIS A 26 -7.78 -11.16 -4.46
CA HIS A 26 -8.22 -12.56 -4.34
C HIS A 26 -7.08 -13.58 -4.45
N GLY A 27 -5.84 -13.15 -4.62
CA GLY A 27 -4.68 -14.03 -4.69
C GLY A 27 -4.63 -14.94 -5.93
N PHE A 28 -5.33 -14.59 -7.01
CA PHE A 28 -5.34 -15.40 -8.24
C PHE A 28 -4.05 -15.30 -9.06
N GLN A 29 -3.21 -14.32 -8.75
CA GLN A 29 -1.94 -14.09 -9.41
C GLN A 29 -0.79 -14.26 -8.41
N GLU A 30 0.40 -14.49 -8.93
CA GLU A 30 1.61 -14.62 -8.14
C GLU A 30 1.85 -13.33 -7.32
N PRO A 31 2.02 -13.41 -5.98
CA PRO A 31 2.06 -12.22 -5.10
C PRO A 31 3.43 -11.51 -5.08
N PHE A 32 4.52 -12.19 -5.46
CA PHE A 32 5.88 -11.65 -5.37
C PHE A 32 6.27 -10.82 -6.60
N ILE A 33 7.57 -10.62 -6.77
CA ILE A 33 8.12 -9.66 -7.73
C ILE A 33 7.69 -9.92 -9.17
N GLU A 34 7.65 -11.17 -9.60
CA GLU A 34 7.29 -11.49 -10.99
C GLU A 34 5.83 -11.13 -11.30
N GLY A 35 4.92 -11.48 -10.39
CA GLY A 35 3.51 -11.11 -10.52
C GLY A 35 3.30 -9.61 -10.37
N ALA A 36 4.00 -8.97 -9.44
CA ALA A 36 3.94 -7.53 -9.24
C ALA A 36 4.37 -6.76 -10.50
N LEU A 37 5.48 -7.15 -11.13
CA LEU A 37 5.94 -6.57 -12.39
C LEU A 37 4.93 -6.77 -13.53
N LYS A 38 4.32 -7.94 -13.64
CA LYS A 38 3.25 -8.21 -14.63
C LYS A 38 2.01 -7.33 -14.41
N ARG A 39 1.70 -6.99 -13.17
CA ARG A 39 0.62 -6.06 -12.81
C ARG A 39 0.98 -4.59 -12.97
N GLY A 40 2.23 -4.28 -13.28
CA GLY A 40 2.71 -2.92 -13.50
C GLY A 40 3.35 -2.24 -12.30
N SER A 41 3.49 -2.93 -11.16
CA SER A 41 4.27 -2.40 -10.02
C SER A 41 5.72 -2.17 -10.46
N TRP A 42 6.34 -1.14 -9.91
CA TRP A 42 7.71 -0.71 -10.16
C TRP A 42 7.99 -0.14 -11.55
N SER A 43 7.05 -0.23 -12.51
CA SER A 43 7.27 0.20 -13.90
C SER A 43 7.53 1.70 -14.04
N ASN A 44 6.87 2.52 -13.23
CA ASN A 44 6.96 3.98 -13.27
C ASN A 44 7.67 4.58 -12.06
N THR A 45 8.12 3.77 -11.12
CA THR A 45 8.69 4.24 -9.83
C THR A 45 9.88 5.16 -10.03
N LYS A 46 10.80 4.82 -10.93
CA LYS A 46 11.97 5.65 -11.23
C LYS A 46 11.58 7.02 -11.80
N GLU A 47 10.59 7.06 -12.68
CA GLU A 47 10.07 8.32 -13.21
C GLU A 47 9.39 9.15 -12.12
N ILE A 48 8.57 8.50 -11.26
CA ILE A 48 7.91 9.18 -10.14
C ILE A 48 8.96 9.80 -9.20
N LEU A 49 9.98 9.05 -8.83
CA LEU A 49 11.04 9.53 -7.93
C LEU A 49 11.98 10.57 -8.56
N SER A 50 11.91 10.81 -9.87
CA SER A 50 12.62 11.92 -10.53
C SER A 50 11.86 13.25 -10.49
N LYS A 51 10.56 13.23 -10.11
CA LYS A 51 9.74 14.44 -9.98
C LYS A 51 10.05 15.17 -8.68
N ASP A 52 9.70 16.47 -8.64
CA ASP A 52 9.74 17.22 -7.37
C ASP A 52 8.75 16.62 -6.36
N GLN A 53 9.14 16.63 -5.10
CA GLN A 53 8.32 16.07 -4.02
C GLN A 53 6.95 16.75 -3.88
N ASN A 54 6.88 18.06 -4.15
CA ASN A 54 5.61 18.78 -4.14
C ASN A 54 4.71 18.34 -5.29
N ASP A 55 5.27 18.09 -6.48
CA ASP A 55 4.51 17.63 -7.64
C ASP A 55 3.86 16.28 -7.34
N ILE A 56 4.57 15.38 -6.65
CA ILE A 56 4.03 14.09 -6.21
C ILE A 56 2.86 14.33 -5.22
N ILE A 57 3.04 15.22 -4.24
CA ILE A 57 1.96 15.53 -3.28
C ILE A 57 0.74 16.11 -4.00
N GLU A 58 0.92 17.02 -4.96
CA GLU A 58 -0.19 17.60 -5.73
C GLU A 58 -0.87 16.57 -6.63
N LEU A 59 -0.12 15.64 -7.23
CA LEU A 59 -0.69 14.50 -7.96
C LEU A 59 -1.57 13.62 -7.04
N VAL A 60 -1.09 13.33 -5.82
CA VAL A 60 -1.89 12.55 -4.86
C VAL A 60 -3.10 13.32 -4.36
N LYS A 61 -3.03 14.65 -4.22
CA LYS A 61 -4.20 15.49 -3.92
C LYS A 61 -5.23 15.45 -5.05
N SER A 62 -4.77 15.65 -6.29
CA SER A 62 -5.65 15.69 -7.47
C SER A 62 -6.32 14.33 -7.73
N SER A 63 -5.67 13.23 -7.38
CA SER A 63 -6.25 11.88 -7.47
C SER A 63 -7.40 11.63 -6.49
N GLN A 64 -7.58 12.53 -5.51
CA GLN A 64 -8.57 12.41 -4.43
C GLN A 64 -8.42 11.10 -3.60
N LEU A 65 -7.25 10.49 -3.60
CA LEU A 65 -6.96 9.31 -2.78
C LEU A 65 -7.23 9.60 -1.29
N ARG A 66 -7.99 8.72 -0.65
CA ARG A 66 -8.36 8.83 0.76
C ARG A 66 -7.83 7.66 1.55
N GLY A 67 -7.55 7.92 2.84
CA GLY A 67 -7.20 6.90 3.80
C GLY A 67 -8.27 5.82 3.92
N ARG A 68 -7.85 4.58 4.13
CA ARG A 68 -8.70 3.40 4.23
C ARG A 68 -8.82 2.86 5.67
N GLY A 69 -8.37 3.63 6.65
CA GLY A 69 -8.46 3.28 8.08
C GLY A 69 -9.75 3.75 8.76
N GLY A 70 -10.80 4.10 8.00
CA GLY A 70 -12.11 4.48 8.52
C GLY A 70 -12.42 5.98 8.38
N ALA A 71 -11.50 6.89 8.71
CA ALA A 71 -11.73 8.34 8.67
C ALA A 71 -11.84 8.93 7.26
N GLY A 72 -11.32 8.26 6.24
CA GLY A 72 -11.40 8.72 4.85
C GLY A 72 -10.70 10.07 4.58
N PHE A 73 -9.69 10.42 5.37
CA PHE A 73 -8.98 11.68 5.21
C PHE A 73 -8.17 11.71 3.90
N SER A 74 -8.09 12.88 3.24
CA SER A 74 -7.33 13.04 2.00
C SER A 74 -5.84 12.75 2.21
N THR A 75 -5.31 11.78 1.48
CA THR A 75 -3.91 11.33 1.62
C THR A 75 -2.93 12.43 1.23
N GLY A 76 -3.12 13.06 0.06
CA GLY A 76 -2.24 14.13 -0.40
C GLY A 76 -2.29 15.36 0.49
N LEU A 77 -3.46 15.71 1.03
CA LEU A 77 -3.57 16.80 1.99
C LEU A 77 -2.81 16.46 3.28
N LYS A 78 -2.91 15.23 3.78
CA LYS A 78 -2.14 14.78 4.95
C LYS A 78 -0.63 14.90 4.71
N TRP A 79 -0.16 14.50 3.53
CA TRP A 79 1.27 14.62 3.20
C TRP A 79 1.74 16.07 3.12
N SER A 80 0.89 16.98 2.65
CA SER A 80 1.26 18.41 2.58
C SER A 80 1.39 19.10 3.94
N PHE A 81 0.91 18.50 5.02
CA PHE A 81 1.10 19.02 6.38
C PHE A 81 2.50 18.73 6.95
N MET A 82 3.27 17.86 6.29
CA MET A 82 4.62 17.57 6.76
C MET A 82 5.51 18.80 6.62
N PRO A 83 6.14 19.26 7.72
CA PRO A 83 7.03 20.42 7.67
C PRO A 83 8.27 20.07 6.85
N LYS A 84 8.72 21.00 6.00
CA LYS A 84 9.88 20.82 5.14
C LYS A 84 11.08 21.56 5.69
N ASN A 85 12.29 21.07 5.37
CA ASN A 85 13.56 21.74 5.70
C ASN A 85 13.73 22.06 7.18
N THR A 86 13.21 21.21 8.06
CA THR A 86 13.30 21.41 9.52
C THR A 86 14.65 21.07 10.12
N GLY A 87 15.55 20.44 9.36
CA GLY A 87 16.79 19.84 9.87
C GLY A 87 16.56 18.60 10.76
N LYS A 88 15.29 18.20 10.96
CA LYS A 88 14.93 17.03 11.76
C LYS A 88 14.70 15.82 10.86
N GLN A 89 14.94 14.63 11.40
CA GLN A 89 14.66 13.38 10.73
C GLN A 89 13.13 13.16 10.66
N HIS A 90 12.64 12.84 9.45
CA HIS A 90 11.26 12.46 9.24
C HIS A 90 11.14 10.94 9.14
N TYR A 91 10.01 10.43 9.57
CA TYR A 91 9.68 9.01 9.55
C TYR A 91 8.32 8.79 8.87
N LEU A 92 8.24 7.76 8.03
CA LEU A 92 6.97 7.21 7.61
C LEU A 92 6.62 6.04 8.53
N VAL A 93 5.43 6.08 9.13
CA VAL A 93 4.90 4.95 9.90
C VAL A 93 3.64 4.45 9.21
N VAL A 94 3.69 3.22 8.72
CA VAL A 94 2.57 2.53 8.09
C VAL A 94 1.90 1.68 9.16
N ASN A 95 0.64 2.01 9.45
CA ASN A 95 -0.17 1.21 10.36
C ASN A 95 -0.79 0.04 9.60
N ALA A 96 -0.29 -1.16 9.87
CA ALA A 96 -0.83 -2.44 9.42
C ALA A 96 -1.31 -3.31 10.61
N ASP A 97 -1.69 -2.64 11.71
CA ASP A 97 -2.34 -3.28 12.86
C ASP A 97 -3.84 -3.33 12.64
N GLU A 98 -4.29 -4.40 12.02
CA GLU A 98 -5.70 -4.62 11.69
C GLU A 98 -6.37 -5.41 12.81
N SER A 99 -6.77 -4.70 13.87
CA SER A 99 -7.30 -5.30 15.10
C SER A 99 -8.84 -5.22 15.22
N GLU A 100 -9.49 -4.40 14.41
CA GLU A 100 -10.95 -4.24 14.47
C GLU A 100 -11.67 -5.51 13.97
N PRO A 101 -12.66 -6.03 14.72
CA PRO A 101 -13.40 -7.22 14.33
C PRO A 101 -14.04 -7.07 12.93
N GLY A 102 -13.91 -8.13 12.12
CA GLY A 102 -14.49 -8.17 10.77
C GLY A 102 -13.66 -7.45 9.69
N THR A 103 -12.51 -6.88 10.03
CA THR A 103 -11.59 -6.27 9.06
C THR A 103 -10.56 -7.29 8.57
N CYS A 104 -10.22 -7.23 7.27
CA CYS A 104 -9.25 -8.13 6.64
C CYS A 104 -8.47 -7.47 5.50
N LYS A 105 -8.65 -6.18 5.31
CA LYS A 105 -8.09 -5.41 4.21
C LYS A 105 -6.55 -5.45 4.18
N ASP A 106 -5.91 -5.17 5.31
CA ASP A 106 -4.46 -5.06 5.39
C ASP A 106 -3.82 -6.43 5.24
N ARG A 107 -4.42 -7.44 5.85
CA ARG A 107 -4.01 -8.83 5.71
C ARG A 107 -4.00 -9.28 4.26
N GLU A 108 -5.09 -9.04 3.53
CA GLU A 108 -5.22 -9.45 2.13
C GLU A 108 -4.24 -8.70 1.22
N ILE A 109 -3.97 -7.43 1.48
CA ILE A 109 -2.95 -6.67 0.73
C ILE A 109 -1.57 -7.29 0.95
N ILE A 110 -1.18 -7.52 2.19
CA ILE A 110 0.16 -8.04 2.51
C ILE A 110 0.35 -9.44 1.94
N ARG A 111 -0.68 -10.29 1.97
CA ARG A 111 -0.63 -11.65 1.41
C ARG A 111 -0.47 -11.67 -0.10
N ASN A 112 -1.24 -10.83 -0.77
CA ASN A 112 -1.50 -11.00 -2.20
C ASN A 112 -0.81 -9.94 -3.06
N ASP A 113 -0.39 -8.82 -2.47
CA ASP A 113 0.24 -7.72 -3.21
C ASP A 113 1.24 -6.90 -2.36
N PRO A 114 2.19 -7.56 -1.68
CA PRO A 114 3.13 -6.89 -0.79
C PRO A 114 4.03 -5.88 -1.51
N HIS A 115 4.35 -6.11 -2.79
CA HIS A 115 5.21 -5.21 -3.57
C HIS A 115 4.55 -3.85 -3.84
N THR A 116 3.25 -3.81 -4.09
CA THR A 116 2.51 -2.54 -4.23
C THR A 116 2.52 -1.74 -2.92
N LEU A 117 2.42 -2.43 -1.76
CA LEU A 117 2.58 -1.77 -0.46
C LEU A 117 3.98 -1.17 -0.30
N VAL A 118 5.03 -1.93 -0.61
CA VAL A 118 6.42 -1.48 -0.45
C VAL A 118 6.75 -0.34 -1.42
N GLU A 119 6.29 -0.41 -2.67
CA GLU A 119 6.40 0.68 -3.65
C GLU A 119 5.71 1.95 -3.13
N GLY A 120 4.50 1.82 -2.58
CA GLY A 120 3.77 2.93 -1.96
C GLY A 120 4.52 3.54 -0.78
N CYS A 121 5.18 2.72 0.05
CA CYS A 121 6.03 3.19 1.14
C CYS A 121 7.23 3.99 0.63
N LEU A 122 7.87 3.56 -0.46
CA LEU A 122 8.98 4.25 -1.07
C LEU A 122 8.57 5.63 -1.62
N ILE A 123 7.49 5.66 -2.40
CA ILE A 123 6.96 6.91 -2.98
C ILE A 123 6.52 7.88 -1.87
N ALA A 124 5.81 7.41 -0.86
CA ALA A 124 5.38 8.23 0.25
C ALA A 124 6.56 8.77 1.05
N SER A 125 7.57 7.93 1.35
CA SER A 125 8.78 8.34 2.05
C SER A 125 9.51 9.44 1.30
N TYR A 126 9.68 9.30 -0.01
CA TYR A 126 10.30 10.31 -0.85
C TYR A 126 9.50 11.63 -0.82
N ALA A 127 8.19 11.56 -1.02
CA ALA A 127 7.33 12.75 -1.07
C ALA A 127 7.33 13.57 0.23
N ILE A 128 7.38 12.91 1.41
CA ILE A 128 7.39 13.57 2.73
C ILE A 128 8.79 13.73 3.32
N GLN A 129 9.85 13.46 2.56
CA GLN A 129 11.24 13.51 3.00
C GLN A 129 11.55 12.60 4.20
N ALA A 130 10.87 11.46 4.30
CA ALA A 130 11.17 10.49 5.34
C ALA A 130 12.44 9.70 5.00
N THR A 131 13.33 9.61 5.97
CA THR A 131 14.60 8.87 5.84
C THR A 131 14.48 7.42 6.29
N LYS A 132 13.41 7.09 7.02
CA LYS A 132 13.09 5.73 7.46
C LYS A 132 11.59 5.48 7.36
N CYS A 133 11.25 4.27 6.99
CA CYS A 133 9.87 3.78 6.98
C CYS A 133 9.74 2.58 7.94
N TYR A 134 8.74 2.64 8.80
CA TYR A 134 8.37 1.55 9.69
C TYR A 134 7.00 1.04 9.29
N ILE A 135 6.87 -0.26 9.13
CA ILE A 135 5.58 -0.92 8.92
C ILE A 135 5.24 -1.65 10.22
N TYR A 136 4.24 -1.14 10.94
CA TYR A 136 3.75 -1.76 12.16
C TYR A 136 2.67 -2.76 11.80
N ILE A 137 3.01 -4.05 11.97
CA ILE A 137 2.13 -5.17 11.66
C ILE A 137 1.63 -5.83 12.95
N ARG A 138 0.40 -6.30 12.94
CA ARG A 138 -0.22 -7.01 14.05
C ARG A 138 0.56 -8.29 14.40
N GLY A 139 0.78 -8.55 15.69
CA GLY A 139 1.59 -9.69 16.15
C GLY A 139 1.08 -11.05 15.71
N GLU A 140 -0.25 -11.22 15.57
CA GLU A 140 -0.88 -12.45 15.09
C GLU A 140 -0.70 -12.70 13.59
N TYR A 141 -0.25 -11.69 12.84
CA TYR A 141 -0.06 -11.79 11.39
C TYR A 141 1.34 -12.33 11.03
N HIS A 142 1.75 -13.44 11.65
CA HIS A 142 3.07 -14.02 11.41
C HIS A 142 3.29 -14.42 9.94
N HIS A 143 2.28 -15.00 9.30
CA HIS A 143 2.37 -15.37 7.88
C HIS A 143 2.56 -14.13 6.99
N GLU A 144 1.80 -13.09 7.23
CA GLU A 144 1.85 -11.81 6.52
C GLU A 144 3.20 -11.11 6.75
N TYR A 145 3.71 -11.18 7.97
CA TYR A 145 5.05 -10.69 8.30
C TYR A 145 6.13 -11.35 7.42
N VAL A 146 6.10 -12.70 7.33
CA VAL A 146 7.07 -13.44 6.51
C VAL A 146 6.93 -13.08 5.02
N GLN A 147 5.71 -12.87 4.51
CA GLN A 147 5.49 -12.44 3.12
C GLN A 147 6.06 -11.04 2.87
N LEU A 148 5.81 -10.12 3.78
CA LEU A 148 6.32 -8.77 3.70
C LEU A 148 7.86 -8.73 3.80
N GLU A 149 8.45 -9.52 4.69
CA GLU A 149 9.90 -9.64 4.84
C GLU A 149 10.55 -10.15 3.54
N LYS A 150 9.94 -11.13 2.87
CA LYS A 150 10.39 -11.61 1.56
C LYS A 150 10.34 -10.50 0.50
N ALA A 151 9.24 -9.73 0.45
CA ALA A 151 9.12 -8.64 -0.50
C ALA A 151 10.15 -7.53 -0.24
N LEU A 152 10.42 -7.21 1.03
CA LEU A 152 11.43 -6.24 1.42
C LEU A 152 12.85 -6.72 1.11
N SER A 153 13.16 -8.00 1.32
CA SER A 153 14.49 -8.56 1.08
C SER A 153 14.93 -8.46 -0.39
N LEU A 154 13.99 -8.49 -1.32
CA LEU A 154 14.27 -8.33 -2.75
C LEU A 154 14.63 -6.89 -3.14
N ILE A 155 14.30 -5.92 -2.31
CA ILE A 155 14.57 -4.49 -2.54
C ILE A 155 15.79 -4.05 -1.73
N HIS A 156 16.02 -4.64 -0.55
CA HIS A 156 17.19 -4.43 0.27
C HIS A 156 18.38 -5.27 -0.23
N ILE A 157 19.07 -4.78 -1.23
CA ILE A 157 20.37 -5.36 -1.63
C ILE A 157 21.47 -4.95 -0.64
N SER A 158 21.20 -4.07 0.32
CA SER A 158 22.21 -3.67 1.32
C SER A 158 21.58 -2.97 2.52
N GLU A 159 21.30 -3.69 3.56
CA GLU A 159 21.54 -3.37 4.97
C GLU A 159 20.78 -4.37 5.87
N PRO A 160 21.44 -5.06 6.78
CA PRO A 160 20.76 -5.95 7.71
C PRO A 160 19.95 -5.09 8.69
N THR A 161 18.64 -5.20 8.62
CA THR A 161 17.76 -4.66 9.65
C THR A 161 18.14 -5.29 10.99
N ARG A 162 18.74 -4.53 11.89
CA ARG A 162 18.92 -4.96 13.27
C ARG A 162 17.55 -5.30 13.84
N ARG A 163 17.35 -6.55 14.19
CA ARG A 163 16.24 -6.99 15.02
C ARG A 163 16.31 -6.20 16.33
N LEU A 164 15.26 -5.46 16.63
CA LEU A 164 15.02 -5.01 17.99
C LEU A 164 14.48 -6.24 18.74
N ASN A 165 15.29 -6.78 19.64
CA ASN A 165 14.86 -7.75 20.64
C ASN A 165 13.92 -7.07 21.62
#